data_a2f4d7630ab3890f4b36cd900b0f39ab
#
_entry.id   a2f4d7630ab3890f4b36cd900b0f39ab
#
_cell.length_a   1.000
_cell.length_b   1.000
_cell.length_c   1.000
_cell.angle_alpha   90.00
_cell.angle_beta   90.00
_cell.angle_gamma   90.00
#
_symmetry.space_group_name_H-M   'P 1'
#
loop_
_entity.id
_entity.type
_entity.pdbx_description
1 polymer ?
#
loop_
_entity_poly.entity_id
_entity_poly.type
_entity_poly.pdbx_seq_one_letter_code
_entity_poly.pdbx_strand_id
1 'polypeptide(L)'
;MLRVALALSAAAILAACSSVPTSFIAQVPTVGPIQQGEQVGVDREDQFIRVIARGPRDGMTESQVVQGFLDASASFDDNHAVARQFLTAQASAGWDTDAGVSVYDGAPSLIEQGDSVVMTAVESGSIATNGRFELEGQNTELRETFGMVKVDGNWRIGSVPGGLMLSQSDVDRAFRSFAVYFFNPQFETLVPDARLVPVIGPGLATTLVRRLVAGPSDWLLPAVRTGFPDEVRLNIDAVPIEGGVAKVDLTPNARKADDQTRQAMSQQIVWTLKQLPDVQAVDITAGGQPLLVPGAPSPQPRDSWPTVDPNGIPPGSAGYATRSEGVVRLIPDGVRPVPGSAGSGTKALVDIAVSLDSQTIAGIDAEGAVWRGRLLEGAPLIRIREPGSPGGLVFDRSSSIWLVDPDTGLISLGPDGTSEPIAVEGLPASAVLVAAIPSRDGTRAALIVRRGPRTQLLLARVVRTLGGGAGITISEPIRVESRLVEVVDVAWSGANSISVLGSESAGSLQVFEIDLARGTSVTRGTPEAPVSLAAAPGLPNLVGAADGLVYESEGGSWVERVRGSSPTYPG
;
A
#
# COMPACT_ATOMS: atom_id res chain seq x y z
N MET A 1 -55.22 -62.27 16.22
CA MET A 1 -54.35 -61.14 16.50
C MET A 1 -53.84 -60.41 15.22
N LEU A 2 -54.63 -60.47 14.13
CA LEU A 2 -54.21 -59.91 12.82
C LEU A 2 -55.18 -58.78 12.32
N ARG A 3 -56.09 -58.31 13.16
CA ARG A 3 -57.08 -57.29 12.79
C ARG A 3 -56.93 -55.98 13.57
N VAL A 4 -55.97 -55.87 14.52
CA VAL A 4 -55.70 -54.68 15.31
C VAL A 4 -54.51 -53.90 14.77
N ALA A 5 -53.64 -54.53 13.94
CA ALA A 5 -52.47 -53.89 13.32
C ALA A 5 -52.80 -53.05 12.09
N LEU A 6 -54.00 -53.20 11.47
CA LEU A 6 -54.36 -52.45 10.25
C LEU A 6 -55.14 -51.13 10.55
N ALA A 7 -55.59 -50.91 11.80
CA ALA A 7 -56.32 -49.69 12.18
C ALA A 7 -55.42 -48.57 12.68
N LEU A 8 -54.17 -48.86 13.02
CA LEU A 8 -53.16 -47.84 13.45
C LEU A 8 -52.35 -47.25 12.29
N SER A 9 -52.37 -47.90 11.11
CA SER A 9 -51.64 -47.41 9.93
C SER A 9 -52.44 -46.42 9.08
N ALA A 10 -53.78 -46.31 9.28
CA ALA A 10 -54.62 -45.39 8.51
C ALA A 10 -54.81 -44.02 9.18
N ALA A 11 -54.42 -43.84 10.47
CA ALA A 11 -54.54 -42.58 11.18
C ALA A 11 -53.30 -41.68 11.04
N ALA A 12 -52.19 -42.19 10.45
CA ALA A 12 -50.94 -41.46 10.26
C ALA A 12 -50.82 -40.72 8.91
N ILE A 13 -51.76 -40.88 7.97
CA ILE A 13 -51.68 -40.33 6.60
C ILE A 13 -52.59 -39.10 6.39
N LEU A 14 -53.40 -38.72 7.38
CA LEU A 14 -54.36 -37.60 7.26
C LEU A 14 -53.98 -36.31 8.05
N ALA A 15 -52.75 -36.25 8.59
CA ALA A 15 -52.27 -35.08 9.35
C ALA A 15 -51.16 -34.26 8.61
N ALA A 16 -51.00 -34.46 7.28
CA ALA A 16 -49.91 -33.82 6.52
C ALA A 16 -50.41 -32.80 5.47
N CYS A 17 -51.46 -32.05 5.70
CA CYS A 17 -51.86 -30.94 4.83
C CYS A 17 -52.53 -29.81 5.62
N SER A 18 -51.78 -29.05 6.40
CA SER A 18 -52.06 -27.62 6.70
C SER A 18 -50.93 -27.03 7.56
N SER A 19 -49.85 -26.63 6.94
CA SER A 19 -48.91 -25.67 7.52
C SER A 19 -48.71 -24.48 6.56
N VAL A 20 -49.45 -23.42 6.86
CA VAL A 20 -49.16 -22.06 6.40
C VAL A 20 -47.73 -21.69 6.85
N PRO A 21 -46.89 -21.03 6.02
CA PRO A 21 -45.57 -20.61 6.46
C PRO A 21 -45.70 -19.47 7.49
N THR A 22 -45.50 -19.78 8.74
CA THR A 22 -45.24 -18.79 9.77
C THR A 22 -43.82 -18.26 9.57
N SER A 23 -43.72 -16.96 9.34
CA SER A 23 -42.48 -16.19 9.34
C SER A 23 -41.61 -16.58 10.54
N PHE A 24 -40.39 -17.08 10.28
CA PHE A 24 -39.40 -17.32 11.30
C PHE A 24 -38.91 -15.96 11.82
N ILE A 25 -39.41 -15.53 12.96
CA ILE A 25 -38.76 -14.52 13.78
C ILE A 25 -37.61 -15.25 14.47
N ALA A 26 -36.37 -14.95 14.08
CA ALA A 26 -35.21 -15.43 14.79
C ALA A 26 -35.20 -14.87 16.20
N GLN A 27 -35.50 -15.73 17.20
CA GLN A 27 -35.31 -15.37 18.62
C GLN A 27 -33.81 -15.42 18.91
N VAL A 28 -33.22 -14.28 19.25
CA VAL A 28 -31.89 -14.20 19.81
C VAL A 28 -31.91 -14.84 21.20
N PRO A 29 -31.08 -15.83 21.51
CA PRO A 29 -31.00 -16.40 22.87
C PRO A 29 -30.51 -15.33 23.84
N THR A 30 -31.27 -15.06 24.88
CA THR A 30 -30.94 -14.05 25.88
C THR A 30 -30.10 -14.55 27.05
N VAL A 31 -29.78 -15.86 27.10
CA VAL A 31 -28.93 -16.45 28.16
C VAL A 31 -28.21 -17.67 27.61
N GLY A 32 -26.86 -17.62 27.58
CA GLY A 32 -25.94 -18.71 27.24
C GLY A 32 -24.50 -18.19 27.21
N PRO A 33 -23.49 -19.03 27.46
CA PRO A 33 -22.12 -18.58 27.29
C PRO A 33 -21.94 -18.13 25.84
N ILE A 34 -21.40 -16.93 25.64
CA ILE A 34 -21.00 -16.43 24.31
C ILE A 34 -19.93 -17.41 23.80
N GLN A 35 -20.31 -18.31 22.92
CA GLN A 35 -19.31 -19.02 22.12
C GLN A 35 -18.72 -17.97 21.17
N GLN A 36 -17.44 -17.75 21.31
CA GLN A 36 -16.66 -16.98 20.35
C GLN A 36 -16.93 -17.62 19.00
N GLY A 37 -17.66 -16.93 18.12
CA GLY A 37 -17.87 -17.37 16.76
C GLY A 37 -16.48 -17.56 16.15
N GLU A 38 -16.26 -18.66 15.48
CA GLU A 38 -15.13 -18.82 14.58
C GLU A 38 -15.04 -17.54 13.76
N GLN A 39 -13.88 -16.88 13.80
CA GLN A 39 -13.63 -15.75 12.90
C GLN A 39 -13.94 -16.31 11.52
N VAL A 40 -15.03 -15.89 10.92
CA VAL A 40 -15.23 -16.01 9.49
C VAL A 40 -14.09 -15.18 8.92
N GLY A 41 -13.02 -15.86 8.59
CA GLY A 41 -11.94 -15.29 7.82
C GLY A 41 -12.61 -14.61 6.66
N VAL A 42 -12.39 -13.32 6.51
CA VAL A 42 -12.77 -12.59 5.31
C VAL A 42 -11.78 -13.04 4.25
N ASP A 43 -11.79 -14.33 3.92
CA ASP A 43 -11.49 -14.77 2.58
C ASP A 43 -12.68 -14.30 1.72
N ARG A 44 -12.70 -12.99 1.49
CA ARG A 44 -13.17 -12.53 0.22
C ARG A 44 -12.16 -13.10 -0.79
N GLU A 45 -12.39 -14.32 -1.21
CA GLU A 45 -12.11 -14.67 -2.60
C GLU A 45 -12.70 -13.49 -3.37
N ASP A 46 -11.82 -12.60 -3.85
CA ASP A 46 -12.18 -11.53 -4.77
C ASP A 46 -12.86 -12.23 -5.95
N GLN A 47 -14.18 -12.34 -5.89
CA GLN A 47 -14.95 -12.94 -6.96
C GLN A 47 -14.72 -12.06 -8.17
N PHE A 48 -13.83 -12.54 -9.01
CA PHE A 48 -13.51 -11.91 -10.27
C PHE A 48 -14.81 -11.80 -11.10
N ILE A 49 -15.37 -10.60 -11.17
CA ILE A 49 -16.53 -10.31 -12.02
C ILE A 49 -16.01 -10.15 -13.45
N ARG A 50 -16.08 -11.20 -14.23
CA ARG A 50 -15.73 -11.15 -15.64
C ARG A 50 -16.71 -10.22 -16.38
N VAL A 51 -16.19 -9.18 -17.00
CA VAL A 51 -16.95 -8.31 -17.89
C VAL A 51 -17.20 -9.08 -19.18
N ILE A 52 -18.45 -9.37 -19.47
CA ILE A 52 -18.83 -9.91 -20.78
C ILE A 52 -18.98 -8.71 -21.71
N ALA A 53 -17.90 -8.37 -22.41
CA ALA A 53 -17.91 -7.32 -23.42
C ALA A 53 -18.82 -7.71 -24.58
N ARG A 54 -19.58 -6.74 -25.11
CA ARG A 54 -20.46 -6.92 -26.27
C ARG A 54 -19.89 -6.14 -27.44
N GLY A 55 -19.85 -6.77 -28.60
CA GLY A 55 -19.43 -6.11 -29.84
C GLY A 55 -20.43 -5.08 -30.36
N PRO A 56 -20.04 -4.34 -31.42
CA PRO A 56 -20.89 -3.33 -32.05
C PRO A 56 -22.12 -3.98 -32.70
N ARG A 57 -23.22 -3.23 -32.73
CA ARG A 57 -24.49 -3.62 -33.37
C ARG A 57 -24.81 -2.66 -34.49
N ASP A 58 -25.57 -3.12 -35.47
CA ASP A 58 -26.04 -2.26 -36.56
C ASP A 58 -26.89 -1.12 -36.05
N GLY A 59 -26.74 0.05 -36.65
CA GLY A 59 -27.51 1.26 -36.34
C GLY A 59 -27.09 2.00 -35.07
N MET A 60 -25.97 1.65 -34.43
CA MET A 60 -25.40 2.45 -33.31
C MET A 60 -25.01 3.85 -33.81
N THR A 61 -25.28 4.89 -32.97
CA THR A 61 -24.75 6.24 -33.19
C THR A 61 -23.25 6.29 -32.91
N GLU A 62 -22.61 7.38 -33.30
CA GLU A 62 -21.15 7.60 -33.05
C GLU A 62 -20.84 7.52 -31.56
N SER A 63 -21.60 8.21 -30.71
CA SER A 63 -21.44 8.19 -29.25
C SER A 63 -21.65 6.79 -28.68
N GLN A 64 -22.62 6.01 -29.20
CA GLN A 64 -22.85 4.64 -28.76
C GLN A 64 -21.69 3.70 -29.14
N VAL A 65 -21.06 3.93 -30.30
CA VAL A 65 -19.87 3.16 -30.71
C VAL A 65 -18.67 3.45 -29.79
N VAL A 66 -18.44 4.73 -29.45
CA VAL A 66 -17.36 5.11 -28.52
C VAL A 66 -17.65 4.56 -27.11
N GLN A 67 -18.89 4.69 -26.60
CA GLN A 67 -19.24 4.12 -25.30
C GLN A 67 -19.01 2.59 -25.27
N GLY A 68 -19.48 1.90 -26.33
CA GLY A 68 -19.26 0.45 -26.43
C GLY A 68 -17.77 0.05 -26.53
N PHE A 69 -16.95 0.87 -27.18
CA PHE A 69 -15.50 0.71 -27.20
C PHE A 69 -14.89 0.86 -25.80
N LEU A 70 -15.25 1.92 -25.06
CA LEU A 70 -14.78 2.14 -23.69
C LEU A 70 -15.16 0.97 -22.77
N ASP A 71 -16.43 0.56 -22.80
CA ASP A 71 -16.93 -0.58 -22.01
C ASP A 71 -16.19 -1.88 -22.35
N ALA A 72 -15.93 -2.11 -23.65
CA ALA A 72 -15.25 -3.32 -24.12
C ALA A 72 -13.74 -3.30 -23.84
N SER A 73 -13.14 -2.11 -23.71
CA SER A 73 -11.70 -1.95 -23.38
C SER A 73 -11.36 -2.45 -21.98
N ALA A 74 -12.33 -2.53 -21.08
CA ALA A 74 -12.19 -3.13 -19.75
C ALA A 74 -12.06 -4.67 -19.75
N SER A 75 -12.25 -5.33 -20.90
CA SER A 75 -12.01 -6.76 -21.08
C SER A 75 -10.64 -7.00 -21.69
N PHE A 76 -9.79 -7.72 -20.94
CA PHE A 76 -8.42 -8.07 -21.38
C PHE A 76 -8.37 -9.40 -22.17
N ASP A 77 -9.51 -10.01 -22.47
CA ASP A 77 -9.58 -11.26 -23.21
C ASP A 77 -9.05 -11.08 -24.65
N ASP A 78 -8.22 -12.00 -25.10
CA ASP A 78 -7.69 -12.07 -26.48
C ASP A 78 -7.17 -10.72 -27.02
N ASN A 79 -6.37 -10.02 -26.22
CA ASN A 79 -5.84 -8.69 -26.56
C ASN A 79 -6.95 -7.69 -26.93
N HIS A 80 -7.96 -7.57 -26.07
CA HIS A 80 -9.11 -6.68 -26.24
C HIS A 80 -9.91 -6.94 -27.52
N ALA A 81 -10.07 -8.22 -27.92
CA ALA A 81 -10.66 -8.62 -29.19
C ALA A 81 -12.05 -8.00 -29.44
N VAL A 82 -12.87 -7.82 -28.39
CA VAL A 82 -14.21 -7.21 -28.56
C VAL A 82 -14.10 -5.70 -28.75
N ALA A 83 -13.23 -4.99 -28.02
CA ALA A 83 -13.00 -3.56 -28.24
C ALA A 83 -12.48 -3.28 -29.65
N ARG A 84 -11.61 -4.11 -30.17
CA ARG A 84 -11.09 -4.02 -31.55
C ARG A 84 -12.16 -4.10 -32.62
N GLN A 85 -13.33 -4.71 -32.36
CA GLN A 85 -14.45 -4.76 -33.31
C GLN A 85 -15.12 -3.39 -33.53
N PHE A 86 -14.97 -2.45 -32.60
CA PHE A 86 -15.47 -1.08 -32.74
C PHE A 86 -14.55 -0.22 -33.61
N LEU A 87 -13.33 -0.67 -33.86
CA LEU A 87 -12.32 0.03 -34.65
C LEU A 87 -12.38 -0.38 -36.14
N THR A 88 -11.86 0.48 -37.01
CA THR A 88 -11.52 0.06 -38.37
C THR A 88 -10.32 -0.91 -38.30
N ALA A 89 -10.09 -1.68 -39.37
CA ALA A 89 -8.94 -2.60 -39.45
C ALA A 89 -7.61 -1.84 -39.24
N GLN A 90 -7.47 -0.64 -39.81
CA GLN A 90 -6.29 0.20 -39.66
C GLN A 90 -6.12 0.71 -38.23
N ALA A 91 -7.18 1.26 -37.62
CA ALA A 91 -7.15 1.73 -36.23
C ALA A 91 -6.85 0.58 -35.26
N SER A 92 -7.48 -0.59 -35.47
CA SER A 92 -7.24 -1.80 -34.67
C SER A 92 -5.79 -2.27 -34.73
N ALA A 93 -5.17 -2.25 -35.92
CA ALA A 93 -3.77 -2.65 -36.06
C ALA A 93 -2.79 -1.64 -35.42
N GLY A 94 -3.15 -0.36 -35.38
CA GLY A 94 -2.31 0.71 -34.81
C GLY A 94 -2.59 1.00 -33.34
N TRP A 95 -3.64 0.42 -32.75
CA TRP A 95 -3.99 0.69 -31.35
C TRP A 95 -3.09 -0.10 -30.40
N ASP A 96 -2.21 0.64 -29.71
CA ASP A 96 -1.30 0.10 -28.71
C ASP A 96 -1.98 0.10 -27.33
N THR A 97 -2.36 -1.07 -26.86
CA THR A 97 -3.00 -1.28 -25.55
C THR A 97 -2.02 -1.25 -24.39
N ASP A 98 -0.72 -1.34 -24.65
CA ASP A 98 0.33 -1.34 -23.65
C ASP A 98 0.93 0.07 -23.41
N ALA A 99 0.44 1.10 -24.11
CA ALA A 99 0.93 2.48 -23.98
C ALA A 99 0.53 3.17 -22.64
N GLY A 100 -0.11 2.43 -21.74
CA GLY A 100 -0.58 2.92 -20.43
C GLY A 100 -2.10 2.98 -20.33
N VAL A 101 -2.60 3.49 -19.20
CA VAL A 101 -4.03 3.61 -18.94
C VAL A 101 -4.34 4.99 -18.38
N SER A 102 -5.25 5.73 -19.01
CA SER A 102 -5.90 6.90 -18.39
C SER A 102 -7.10 6.44 -17.58
N VAL A 103 -7.17 6.84 -16.32
CA VAL A 103 -8.23 6.42 -15.39
C VAL A 103 -9.16 7.58 -15.10
N TYR A 104 -10.46 7.40 -15.34
CA TYR A 104 -11.44 8.44 -15.12
C TYR A 104 -12.52 8.03 -14.09
N ASP A 105 -13.08 9.02 -13.42
CA ASP A 105 -14.17 8.84 -12.46
C ASP A 105 -15.53 9.19 -13.08
N GLY A 106 -16.55 8.45 -12.68
CA GLY A 106 -17.92 8.64 -13.14
C GLY A 106 -18.17 8.23 -14.59
N ALA A 107 -19.28 8.71 -15.17
CA ALA A 107 -19.65 8.48 -16.56
C ALA A 107 -19.05 9.58 -17.45
N PRO A 108 -18.37 9.24 -18.57
CA PRO A 108 -17.83 10.23 -19.47
C PRO A 108 -18.94 10.94 -20.24
N SER A 109 -18.75 12.22 -20.56
CA SER A 109 -19.56 12.95 -21.51
C SER A 109 -19.03 12.71 -22.93
N LEU A 110 -19.92 12.27 -23.85
CA LEU A 110 -19.58 12.00 -25.24
C LEU A 110 -20.37 12.98 -26.14
N ILE A 111 -19.65 13.84 -26.82
CA ILE A 111 -20.27 14.89 -27.68
C ILE A 111 -19.83 14.65 -29.12
N GLU A 112 -20.83 14.45 -30.01
CA GLU A 112 -20.63 14.29 -31.45
C GLU A 112 -20.29 15.66 -32.08
N GLN A 113 -19.17 15.73 -32.81
CA GLN A 113 -18.68 16.94 -33.47
C GLN A 113 -18.21 16.61 -34.90
N GLY A 114 -19.13 16.72 -35.84
CA GLY A 114 -18.85 16.41 -37.25
C GLY A 114 -18.56 14.94 -37.47
N ASP A 115 -17.32 14.61 -37.81
CA ASP A 115 -16.80 13.25 -38.00
C ASP A 115 -15.97 12.73 -36.79
N SER A 116 -16.24 13.29 -35.61
CA SER A 116 -15.56 12.91 -34.40
C SER A 116 -16.48 12.90 -33.18
N VAL A 117 -16.12 12.15 -32.18
CA VAL A 117 -16.71 12.18 -30.84
C VAL A 117 -15.65 12.66 -29.84
N VAL A 118 -15.97 13.71 -29.11
CA VAL A 118 -15.14 14.23 -28.03
C VAL A 118 -15.64 13.65 -26.72
N MET A 119 -14.76 12.91 -26.03
CA MET A 119 -14.96 12.42 -24.68
C MET A 119 -14.39 13.43 -23.68
N THR A 120 -15.15 13.74 -22.63
CA THR A 120 -14.67 14.48 -21.46
C THR A 120 -15.08 13.76 -20.20
N ALA A 121 -14.16 13.69 -19.24
CA ALA A 121 -14.37 13.05 -17.93
C ALA A 121 -13.48 13.71 -16.87
N VAL A 122 -13.68 13.39 -15.60
CA VAL A 122 -12.75 13.76 -14.54
C VAL A 122 -11.66 12.69 -14.49
N GLU A 123 -10.40 13.08 -14.70
CA GLU A 123 -9.26 12.18 -14.59
C GLU A 123 -8.92 11.96 -13.12
N SER A 124 -8.93 10.70 -12.67
CA SER A 124 -8.51 10.32 -11.31
C SER A 124 -7.03 9.95 -11.23
N GLY A 125 -6.46 9.51 -12.34
CA GLY A 125 -5.04 9.15 -12.41
C GLY A 125 -4.67 8.45 -13.70
N SER A 126 -3.44 7.97 -13.75
CA SER A 126 -2.93 7.17 -14.87
C SER A 126 -2.12 5.96 -14.38
N ILE A 127 -2.07 4.91 -15.20
CA ILE A 127 -1.20 3.76 -14.97
C ILE A 127 -0.16 3.78 -16.09
N ALA A 128 1.09 4.01 -15.71
CA ALA A 128 2.21 4.01 -16.64
C ALA A 128 2.47 2.61 -17.22
N THR A 129 3.21 2.52 -18.33
CA THR A 129 3.57 1.26 -19.00
C THR A 129 4.22 0.24 -18.07
N ASN A 130 4.98 0.72 -17.08
CA ASN A 130 5.60 -0.12 -16.05
C ASN A 130 4.62 -0.52 -14.93
N GLY A 131 3.36 -0.08 -14.97
CA GLY A 131 2.30 -0.38 -14.01
C GLY A 131 2.25 0.53 -12.78
N ARG A 132 3.06 1.58 -12.70
CA ARG A 132 2.97 2.55 -11.63
C ARG A 132 1.71 3.40 -11.79
N PHE A 133 0.94 3.55 -10.72
CA PHE A 133 -0.20 4.45 -10.67
C PHE A 133 0.27 5.85 -10.27
N GLU A 134 -0.22 6.86 -10.97
CA GLU A 134 0.00 8.28 -10.69
C GLU A 134 -1.35 8.96 -10.48
N LEU A 135 -1.54 9.52 -9.30
CA LEU A 135 -2.79 10.20 -8.94
C LEU A 135 -2.81 11.60 -9.54
N GLU A 136 -3.89 11.93 -10.22
CA GLU A 136 -4.10 13.28 -10.75
C GLU A 136 -4.66 14.27 -9.73
N GLY A 137 -4.59 15.55 -10.06
CA GLY A 137 -5.17 16.63 -9.25
C GLY A 137 -6.69 16.54 -9.19
N GLN A 138 -7.28 17.11 -8.14
CA GLN A 138 -8.75 17.22 -8.07
C GLN A 138 -9.30 17.98 -9.30
N ASN A 139 -10.32 17.41 -9.95
CA ASN A 139 -10.99 17.97 -11.12
C ASN A 139 -10.09 18.18 -12.35
N THR A 140 -9.04 17.39 -12.52
CA THR A 140 -8.29 17.34 -13.78
C THR A 140 -9.22 16.83 -14.87
N GLU A 141 -9.32 17.54 -16.00
CA GLU A 141 -10.16 17.14 -17.12
C GLU A 141 -9.39 16.19 -18.05
N LEU A 142 -9.90 14.98 -18.22
CA LEU A 142 -9.51 14.08 -19.30
C LEU A 142 -10.32 14.46 -20.55
N ARG A 143 -9.66 14.81 -21.64
CA ARG A 143 -10.29 15.16 -22.91
C ARG A 143 -9.63 14.43 -24.06
N GLU A 144 -10.40 13.55 -24.71
CA GLU A 144 -9.92 12.72 -25.82
C GLU A 144 -10.85 12.80 -27.01
N THR A 145 -10.31 12.59 -28.22
CA THR A 145 -11.05 12.70 -29.47
C THR A 145 -10.95 11.42 -30.28
N PHE A 146 -12.10 10.89 -30.65
CA PHE A 146 -12.25 9.68 -31.47
C PHE A 146 -12.71 10.11 -32.89
N GLY A 147 -11.90 9.80 -33.91
CA GLY A 147 -12.29 10.01 -35.30
C GLY A 147 -13.26 8.91 -35.75
N MET A 148 -14.40 9.31 -36.32
CA MET A 148 -15.47 8.40 -36.70
C MET A 148 -15.54 8.24 -38.22
N VAL A 149 -15.74 7.01 -38.69
CA VAL A 149 -15.92 6.71 -40.11
C VAL A 149 -17.03 5.66 -40.30
N LYS A 150 -17.70 5.68 -41.46
CA LYS A 150 -18.67 4.63 -41.83
C LYS A 150 -17.98 3.51 -42.61
N VAL A 151 -18.16 2.28 -42.15
CA VAL A 151 -17.77 1.06 -42.84
C VAL A 151 -19.03 0.23 -43.08
N ASP A 152 -19.35 -0.07 -44.30
CA ASP A 152 -20.56 -0.82 -44.70
C ASP A 152 -21.86 -0.27 -44.08
N GLY A 153 -21.95 1.08 -44.03
CA GLY A 153 -23.14 1.79 -43.50
C GLY A 153 -23.17 1.94 -41.97
N ASN A 154 -22.29 1.27 -41.23
CA ASN A 154 -22.19 1.32 -39.77
C ASN A 154 -21.00 2.17 -39.32
N TRP A 155 -21.17 2.90 -38.20
CA TRP A 155 -20.10 3.67 -37.61
C TRP A 155 -19.00 2.80 -37.01
N ARG A 156 -17.75 3.22 -37.20
CA ARG A 156 -16.55 2.64 -36.58
C ARG A 156 -15.60 3.77 -36.19
N ILE A 157 -14.75 3.51 -35.22
CA ILE A 157 -13.66 4.40 -34.81
C ILE A 157 -12.51 4.23 -35.81
N GLY A 158 -12.18 5.27 -36.54
CA GLY A 158 -11.09 5.32 -37.52
C GLY A 158 -9.79 5.82 -36.91
N SER A 159 -9.85 6.58 -35.81
CA SER A 159 -8.70 7.08 -35.07
C SER A 159 -9.03 7.03 -33.58
N VAL A 160 -8.14 6.42 -32.79
CA VAL A 160 -8.27 6.21 -31.35
C VAL A 160 -7.00 6.70 -30.64
N PRO A 161 -7.10 7.34 -29.46
CA PRO A 161 -5.94 7.64 -28.62
C PRO A 161 -5.15 6.37 -28.26
N GLY A 162 -3.85 6.53 -28.01
CA GLY A 162 -3.00 5.42 -27.52
C GLY A 162 -3.34 5.02 -26.08
N GLY A 163 -3.06 3.76 -25.74
CA GLY A 163 -3.35 3.22 -24.41
C GLY A 163 -4.81 2.85 -24.20
N LEU A 164 -5.15 2.60 -22.95
CA LEU A 164 -6.50 2.29 -22.50
C LEU A 164 -7.10 3.49 -21.78
N MET A 165 -8.42 3.66 -21.89
CA MET A 165 -9.20 4.58 -21.08
C MET A 165 -10.20 3.77 -20.28
N LEU A 166 -10.01 3.70 -18.96
CA LEU A 166 -10.81 2.86 -18.07
C LEU A 166 -11.44 3.71 -16.97
N SER A 167 -12.64 3.37 -16.58
CA SER A 167 -13.24 3.95 -15.38
C SER A 167 -12.49 3.46 -14.14
N GLN A 168 -12.52 4.23 -13.05
CA GLN A 168 -11.97 3.82 -11.75
C GLN A 168 -12.53 2.44 -11.34
N SER A 169 -13.83 2.22 -11.54
CA SER A 169 -14.48 0.94 -11.23
C SER A 169 -13.97 -0.22 -12.09
N ASP A 170 -13.57 0.03 -13.33
CA ASP A 170 -12.95 -0.99 -14.19
C ASP A 170 -11.53 -1.33 -13.73
N VAL A 171 -10.76 -0.31 -13.34
CA VAL A 171 -9.42 -0.52 -12.77
C VAL A 171 -9.51 -1.31 -11.47
N ASP A 172 -10.41 -0.95 -10.56
CA ASP A 172 -10.60 -1.66 -9.28
C ASP A 172 -10.98 -3.13 -9.48
N ARG A 173 -11.69 -3.43 -10.55
CA ARG A 173 -12.10 -4.79 -10.91
C ARG A 173 -11.00 -5.57 -11.63
N ALA A 174 -10.32 -4.96 -12.61
CA ALA A 174 -9.42 -5.64 -13.53
C ALA A 174 -7.96 -5.66 -13.09
N PHE A 175 -7.55 -4.75 -12.20
CA PHE A 175 -6.17 -4.66 -11.74
C PHE A 175 -6.04 -5.04 -10.26
N ARG A 176 -4.87 -5.55 -9.92
CA ARG A 176 -4.44 -5.73 -8.53
C ARG A 176 -3.07 -5.13 -8.34
N SER A 177 -2.84 -4.65 -7.12
CA SER A 177 -1.54 -4.15 -6.73
C SER A 177 -0.63 -5.30 -6.31
N PHE A 178 0.56 -5.33 -6.91
CA PHE A 178 1.66 -6.20 -6.52
C PHE A 178 2.91 -5.37 -6.32
N ALA A 179 3.74 -5.75 -5.36
CA ALA A 179 5.04 -5.14 -5.19
C ALA A 179 6.10 -5.90 -6.00
N VAL A 180 6.94 -5.16 -6.72
CA VAL A 180 8.20 -5.66 -7.25
C VAL A 180 9.29 -5.18 -6.29
N TYR A 181 10.13 -6.07 -5.78
CA TYR A 181 11.01 -5.75 -4.68
C TYR A 181 12.44 -5.43 -5.15
N PHE A 182 12.97 -4.31 -4.66
CA PHE A 182 14.35 -3.87 -4.85
C PHE A 182 15.04 -3.71 -3.50
N PHE A 183 16.33 -3.42 -3.46
CA PHE A 183 17.04 -3.19 -2.21
C PHE A 183 17.17 -1.71 -1.88
N ASN A 184 17.23 -1.38 -0.59
CA ASN A 184 17.76 -0.11 -0.15
C ASN A 184 19.25 0.01 -0.56
N PRO A 185 19.86 1.21 -0.57
CA PRO A 185 21.23 1.39 -1.06
C PRO A 185 22.29 0.55 -0.36
N GLN A 186 22.03 0.10 0.88
CA GLN A 186 22.93 -0.70 1.70
C GLN A 186 22.77 -2.22 1.50
N PHE A 187 21.79 -2.68 0.70
CA PHE A 187 21.42 -4.09 0.54
C PHE A 187 20.98 -4.79 1.84
N GLU A 188 20.40 -4.04 2.78
CA GLU A 188 19.99 -4.57 4.10
C GLU A 188 18.53 -5.02 4.12
N THR A 189 17.68 -4.38 3.33
CA THR A 189 16.23 -4.64 3.30
C THR A 189 15.66 -4.42 1.91
N LEU A 190 14.58 -5.12 1.63
CA LEU A 190 13.83 -4.93 0.39
C LEU A 190 12.92 -3.70 0.50
N VAL A 191 12.67 -3.11 -0.64
CA VAL A 191 11.82 -1.94 -0.86
C VAL A 191 10.75 -2.32 -1.87
N PRO A 192 9.47 -2.22 -1.52
CA PRO A 192 8.41 -2.51 -2.47
C PRO A 192 8.22 -1.35 -3.46
N ASP A 193 8.23 -1.67 -4.73
CA ASP A 193 7.85 -0.80 -5.83
C ASP A 193 6.49 -1.28 -6.36
N ALA A 194 5.43 -0.62 -5.93
CA ALA A 194 4.07 -1.04 -6.21
C ALA A 194 3.69 -0.88 -7.68
N ARG A 195 3.04 -1.90 -8.23
CA ARG A 195 2.61 -1.98 -9.63
C ARG A 195 1.18 -2.46 -9.72
N LEU A 196 0.36 -1.78 -10.48
CA LEU A 196 -0.93 -2.28 -10.90
C LEU A 196 -0.74 -3.23 -12.09
N VAL A 197 -1.24 -4.44 -11.95
CA VAL A 197 -1.13 -5.50 -12.96
C VAL A 197 -2.53 -6.02 -13.26
N PRO A 198 -2.92 -6.14 -14.54
CA PRO A 198 -4.16 -6.80 -14.91
C PRO A 198 -4.17 -8.25 -14.38
N VAL A 199 -5.26 -8.63 -13.70
CA VAL A 199 -5.39 -10.00 -13.14
C VAL A 199 -5.94 -11.00 -14.15
N ILE A 200 -6.33 -10.55 -15.34
CA ILE A 200 -6.82 -11.36 -16.43
C ILE A 200 -5.69 -11.64 -17.41
N GLY A 201 -5.46 -12.88 -17.68
CA GLY A 201 -4.49 -13.32 -18.65
C GLY A 201 -3.50 -14.34 -18.06
N PRO A 202 -2.87 -15.15 -18.91
CA PRO A 202 -1.83 -16.07 -18.47
C PRO A 202 -0.59 -15.31 -18.04
N GLY A 203 0.00 -15.71 -16.93
CA GLY A 203 1.37 -15.32 -16.64
C GLY A 203 1.57 -14.15 -15.68
N LEU A 204 0.72 -14.00 -14.65
CA LEU A 204 0.97 -13.00 -13.59
C LEU A 204 2.39 -13.14 -13.00
N ALA A 205 2.84 -14.36 -12.71
CA ALA A 205 4.21 -14.63 -12.27
C ALA A 205 5.24 -14.17 -13.30
N THR A 206 4.99 -14.43 -14.59
CA THR A 206 5.84 -13.99 -15.70
C THR A 206 5.92 -12.46 -15.75
N THR A 207 4.77 -11.79 -15.68
CA THR A 207 4.69 -10.32 -15.68
C THR A 207 5.47 -9.70 -14.52
N LEU A 208 5.33 -10.25 -13.31
CA LEU A 208 6.05 -9.77 -12.13
C LEU A 208 7.57 -9.95 -12.26
N VAL A 209 8.03 -11.13 -12.69
CA VAL A 209 9.48 -11.36 -12.88
C VAL A 209 10.03 -10.52 -14.04
N ARG A 210 9.28 -10.35 -15.13
CA ARG A 210 9.68 -9.47 -16.23
C ARG A 210 9.89 -8.03 -15.75
N ARG A 211 8.95 -7.51 -14.95
CA ARG A 211 9.06 -6.17 -14.34
C ARG A 211 10.21 -6.07 -13.35
N LEU A 212 10.44 -7.13 -12.57
CA LEU A 212 11.55 -7.19 -11.64
C LEU A 212 12.90 -7.07 -12.36
N VAL A 213 13.08 -7.86 -13.41
CA VAL A 213 14.34 -7.87 -14.20
C VAL A 213 14.50 -6.59 -15.03
N ALA A 214 13.40 -5.93 -15.42
CA ALA A 214 13.44 -4.63 -16.09
C ALA A 214 13.93 -3.48 -15.17
N GLY A 215 13.86 -3.67 -13.85
CA GLY A 215 14.33 -2.70 -12.88
C GLY A 215 13.22 -1.89 -12.18
N PRO A 216 13.63 -1.01 -11.24
CA PRO A 216 12.70 -0.17 -10.49
C PRO A 216 12.04 0.89 -11.37
N SER A 217 10.95 1.48 -10.86
CA SER A 217 10.35 2.66 -11.50
C SER A 217 11.33 3.83 -11.51
N ASP A 218 11.20 4.70 -12.51
CA ASP A 218 12.03 5.91 -12.64
C ASP A 218 11.94 6.78 -11.37
N TRP A 219 10.75 6.82 -10.77
CA TRP A 219 10.56 7.54 -9.50
C TRP A 219 11.37 6.96 -8.35
N LEU A 220 11.45 5.63 -8.23
CA LEU A 220 12.14 4.96 -7.12
C LEU A 220 13.62 4.69 -7.40
N LEU A 221 14.00 4.60 -8.68
CA LEU A 221 15.36 4.24 -9.13
C LEU A 221 16.51 4.93 -8.37
N PRO A 222 16.49 6.24 -8.12
CA PRO A 222 17.59 6.90 -7.40
C PRO A 222 17.78 6.46 -5.95
N ALA A 223 16.70 5.92 -5.33
CA ALA A 223 16.68 5.55 -3.92
C ALA A 223 16.93 4.06 -3.66
N VAL A 224 17.00 3.23 -4.70
CA VAL A 224 17.10 1.77 -4.56
C VAL A 224 18.19 1.17 -5.44
N ARG A 225 18.47 -0.11 -5.23
CA ARG A 225 19.42 -0.92 -6.00
C ARG A 225 18.74 -2.23 -6.41
N THR A 226 19.14 -2.75 -7.57
CA THR A 226 18.77 -4.11 -7.98
C THR A 226 19.92 -5.08 -7.74
N GLY A 227 19.60 -6.32 -7.40
CA GLY A 227 20.54 -7.43 -7.38
C GLY A 227 20.77 -8.07 -8.75
N PHE A 228 20.03 -7.63 -9.78
CA PHE A 228 20.18 -8.17 -11.13
C PHE A 228 21.27 -7.41 -11.89
N PRO A 229 22.32 -8.10 -12.37
CA PRO A 229 23.23 -7.54 -13.35
C PRO A 229 22.51 -7.18 -14.67
N ASP A 230 22.97 -6.14 -15.36
CA ASP A 230 22.32 -5.61 -16.57
C ASP A 230 22.12 -6.64 -17.69
N GLU A 231 22.92 -7.69 -17.73
CA GLU A 231 22.86 -8.74 -18.74
C GLU A 231 21.93 -9.91 -18.38
N VAL A 232 21.35 -9.92 -17.18
CA VAL A 232 20.47 -10.99 -16.71
C VAL A 232 19.02 -10.67 -17.09
N ARG A 233 18.38 -11.62 -17.78
CA ARG A 233 16.98 -11.56 -18.24
C ARG A 233 16.33 -12.92 -18.00
N LEU A 234 15.00 -13.02 -18.19
CA LEU A 234 14.37 -14.32 -18.38
C LEU A 234 14.95 -15.00 -19.63
N ASN A 235 15.36 -16.25 -19.49
CA ASN A 235 15.84 -17.08 -20.58
C ASN A 235 14.68 -17.58 -21.46
N ILE A 236 13.58 -17.92 -20.81
CA ILE A 236 12.29 -18.23 -21.43
C ILE A 236 11.30 -17.21 -20.90
N ASP A 237 10.56 -16.54 -21.78
CA ASP A 237 9.60 -15.51 -21.39
C ASP A 237 8.32 -16.09 -20.77
N ALA A 238 8.50 -16.98 -19.81
CA ALA A 238 7.46 -17.66 -19.05
C ALA A 238 7.97 -18.08 -17.67
N VAL A 239 7.12 -17.93 -16.66
CA VAL A 239 7.32 -18.44 -15.29
C VAL A 239 6.14 -19.34 -14.94
N PRO A 240 6.17 -20.62 -15.33
CA PRO A 240 5.10 -21.57 -15.02
C PRO A 240 5.10 -21.89 -13.52
N ILE A 241 3.90 -22.11 -12.97
CA ILE A 241 3.69 -22.60 -11.60
C ILE A 241 3.21 -24.03 -11.70
N GLU A 242 4.01 -24.97 -11.22
CA GLU A 242 3.71 -26.40 -11.27
C GLU A 242 3.78 -26.98 -9.85
N GLY A 243 2.67 -27.52 -9.36
CA GLY A 243 2.61 -28.07 -8.01
C GLY A 243 2.94 -27.07 -6.90
N GLY A 244 2.60 -25.79 -7.10
CA GLY A 244 2.93 -24.70 -6.16
C GLY A 244 4.37 -24.19 -6.28
N VAL A 245 5.16 -24.67 -7.23
CA VAL A 245 6.55 -24.20 -7.46
C VAL A 245 6.58 -23.29 -8.69
N ALA A 246 6.95 -22.04 -8.51
CA ALA A 246 7.22 -21.12 -9.62
C ALA A 246 8.62 -21.37 -10.19
N LYS A 247 8.70 -21.67 -11.49
CA LYS A 247 9.96 -22.00 -12.18
C LYS A 247 10.49 -20.78 -12.92
N VAL A 248 11.57 -20.21 -12.43
CA VAL A 248 12.21 -19.01 -13.00
C VAL A 248 13.51 -19.41 -13.67
N ASP A 249 13.57 -19.36 -15.01
CA ASP A 249 14.80 -19.62 -15.76
C ASP A 249 15.40 -18.31 -16.25
N LEU A 250 16.57 -17.97 -15.70
CA LEU A 250 17.34 -16.77 -16.07
C LEU A 250 18.31 -17.09 -17.19
N THR A 251 18.81 -16.05 -17.87
CA THR A 251 19.88 -16.22 -18.85
C THR A 251 21.14 -16.79 -18.18
N PRO A 252 22.00 -17.56 -18.91
CA PRO A 252 23.19 -18.22 -18.36
C PRO A 252 24.15 -17.28 -17.62
N ASN A 253 24.13 -15.99 -17.90
CA ASN A 253 24.97 -14.97 -17.24
C ASN A 253 24.71 -14.88 -15.73
N ALA A 254 23.52 -15.23 -15.25
CA ALA A 254 23.23 -15.28 -13.82
C ALA A 254 24.18 -16.20 -13.02
N ARG A 255 24.72 -17.26 -13.63
CA ARG A 255 25.69 -18.17 -12.99
C ARG A 255 27.09 -17.57 -12.83
N LYS A 256 27.41 -16.51 -13.60
CA LYS A 256 28.71 -15.82 -13.50
C LYS A 256 28.75 -14.83 -12.32
N ALA A 257 27.59 -14.50 -11.77
CA ALA A 257 27.47 -13.61 -10.62
C ALA A 257 28.16 -14.24 -9.39
N ASP A 258 28.68 -13.40 -8.52
CA ASP A 258 29.19 -13.84 -7.22
C ASP A 258 28.07 -14.31 -6.27
N ASP A 259 28.46 -14.85 -5.15
CA ASP A 259 27.54 -15.43 -4.16
C ASP A 259 26.55 -14.40 -3.62
N GLN A 260 26.99 -13.18 -3.34
CA GLN A 260 26.15 -12.10 -2.82
C GLN A 260 25.11 -11.64 -3.86
N THR A 261 25.54 -11.50 -5.11
CA THR A 261 24.65 -11.13 -6.21
C THR A 261 23.61 -12.22 -6.48
N ARG A 262 23.99 -13.52 -6.41
CA ARG A 262 23.03 -14.63 -6.56
C ARG A 262 22.01 -14.65 -5.42
N GLN A 263 22.44 -14.37 -4.17
CA GLN A 263 21.52 -14.21 -3.04
C GLN A 263 20.56 -13.03 -3.28
N ALA A 264 21.07 -11.88 -3.71
CA ALA A 264 20.25 -10.69 -3.96
C ALA A 264 19.19 -10.94 -5.04
N MET A 265 19.56 -11.55 -6.18
CA MET A 265 18.60 -11.96 -7.21
C MET A 265 17.52 -12.88 -6.64
N SER A 266 17.93 -13.89 -5.88
CA SER A 266 17.02 -14.85 -5.26
C SER A 266 16.06 -14.18 -4.27
N GLN A 267 16.54 -13.32 -3.40
CA GLN A 267 15.74 -12.55 -2.43
C GLN A 267 14.65 -11.74 -3.15
N GLN A 268 15.01 -11.03 -4.20
CA GLN A 268 14.07 -10.24 -5.00
C GLN A 268 13.01 -11.11 -5.69
N ILE A 269 13.41 -12.23 -6.29
CA ILE A 269 12.48 -13.16 -6.97
C ILE A 269 11.51 -13.77 -5.97
N VAL A 270 12.01 -14.34 -4.87
CA VAL A 270 11.16 -14.99 -3.86
C VAL A 270 10.17 -14.00 -3.25
N TRP A 271 10.62 -12.81 -2.85
CA TRP A 271 9.77 -11.79 -2.28
C TRP A 271 8.73 -11.24 -3.27
N THR A 272 9.08 -11.15 -4.54
CA THR A 272 8.15 -10.73 -5.58
C THR A 272 7.09 -11.79 -5.86
N LEU A 273 7.46 -13.07 -5.87
CA LEU A 273 6.54 -14.15 -6.22
C LEU A 273 5.72 -14.70 -5.05
N LYS A 274 6.20 -14.58 -3.80
CA LYS A 274 5.47 -15.07 -2.61
C LYS A 274 4.12 -14.40 -2.37
N GLN A 275 3.86 -13.26 -3.02
CA GLN A 275 2.58 -12.56 -2.96
C GLN A 275 1.46 -13.33 -3.69
N LEU A 276 1.84 -14.23 -4.61
CA LEU A 276 0.89 -15.04 -5.36
C LEU A 276 0.41 -16.21 -4.49
N PRO A 277 -0.91 -16.38 -4.31
CA PRO A 277 -1.47 -17.46 -3.48
C PRO A 277 -1.01 -18.85 -3.94
N ASP A 278 -0.89 -19.04 -5.26
CA ASP A 278 -0.52 -20.32 -5.88
C ASP A 278 0.98 -20.66 -5.73
N VAL A 279 1.82 -19.70 -5.26
CA VAL A 279 3.25 -19.91 -5.10
C VAL A 279 3.59 -20.31 -3.67
N GLN A 280 4.06 -21.53 -3.47
CA GLN A 280 4.55 -22.07 -2.21
C GLN A 280 6.09 -22.13 -2.16
N ALA A 281 6.72 -22.25 -3.33
CA ALA A 281 8.18 -22.24 -3.46
C ALA A 281 8.59 -21.69 -4.83
N VAL A 282 9.87 -21.33 -4.94
CA VAL A 282 10.47 -20.82 -6.17
C VAL A 282 11.69 -21.66 -6.53
N ASP A 283 11.74 -22.19 -7.73
CA ASP A 283 12.89 -22.87 -8.32
C ASP A 283 13.58 -21.97 -9.33
N ILE A 284 14.85 -21.68 -9.11
CA ILE A 284 15.63 -20.74 -9.93
C ILE A 284 16.68 -21.50 -10.70
N THR A 285 16.61 -21.40 -12.01
CA THR A 285 17.61 -21.97 -12.95
C THR A 285 18.25 -20.84 -13.78
N ALA A 286 19.35 -21.14 -14.43
CA ALA A 286 19.99 -20.22 -15.37
C ALA A 286 20.46 -21.01 -16.61
N GLY A 287 19.79 -20.81 -17.75
CA GLY A 287 19.97 -21.59 -18.96
C GLY A 287 19.61 -23.05 -18.76
N GLY A 288 18.51 -23.33 -18.04
CA GLY A 288 18.01 -24.66 -17.74
C GLY A 288 18.84 -25.45 -16.70
N GLN A 289 19.86 -24.84 -16.08
CA GLN A 289 20.69 -25.47 -15.05
C GLN A 289 20.40 -24.82 -13.67
N PRO A 290 20.38 -25.59 -12.57
CA PRO A 290 20.15 -25.03 -11.24
C PRO A 290 21.08 -23.85 -10.91
N LEU A 291 20.52 -22.75 -10.43
CA LEU A 291 21.30 -21.64 -9.91
C LEU A 291 21.59 -21.90 -8.42
N LEU A 292 22.86 -22.18 -8.11
CA LEU A 292 23.28 -22.38 -6.72
C LEU A 292 23.25 -21.04 -5.98
N VAL A 293 22.33 -20.91 -5.02
CA VAL A 293 22.20 -19.73 -4.15
C VAL A 293 22.68 -20.07 -2.74
N PRO A 294 23.76 -19.45 -2.26
CA PRO A 294 24.27 -19.72 -0.91
C PRO A 294 23.22 -19.47 0.17
N GLY A 295 23.08 -20.41 1.11
CA GLY A 295 22.16 -20.29 2.24
C GLY A 295 20.68 -20.55 1.92
N ALA A 296 20.36 -21.01 0.69
CA ALA A 296 18.99 -21.35 0.32
C ALA A 296 18.90 -22.79 -0.25
N PRO A 297 17.82 -23.53 0.03
CA PRO A 297 17.53 -24.80 -0.65
C PRO A 297 17.06 -24.54 -2.10
N SER A 298 16.92 -25.62 -2.88
CA SER A 298 16.24 -25.57 -4.18
C SER A 298 15.21 -26.73 -4.24
N PRO A 299 13.92 -26.41 -4.47
CA PRO A 299 13.32 -25.07 -4.56
C PRO A 299 13.31 -24.32 -3.23
N GLN A 300 13.24 -22.99 -3.28
CA GLN A 300 13.23 -22.12 -2.11
C GLN A 300 11.79 -21.91 -1.61
N PRO A 301 11.49 -22.21 -0.34
CA PRO A 301 10.18 -21.92 0.25
C PRO A 301 9.80 -20.43 0.17
N ARG A 302 8.50 -20.14 0.12
CA ARG A 302 7.97 -18.75 0.03
C ARG A 302 8.33 -17.85 1.22
N ASP A 303 8.64 -18.42 2.37
CA ASP A 303 9.05 -17.73 3.61
C ASP A 303 10.58 -17.59 3.74
N SER A 304 11.33 -17.95 2.69
CA SER A 304 12.77 -17.72 2.64
C SER A 304 13.10 -16.24 2.74
N TRP A 305 14.27 -15.95 3.30
CA TRP A 305 14.82 -14.60 3.39
C TRP A 305 14.04 -13.62 4.30
N PRO A 306 13.69 -14.01 5.55
CA PRO A 306 12.94 -13.13 6.45
C PRO A 306 13.76 -11.91 6.91
N THR A 307 15.09 -11.95 6.80
CA THR A 307 15.99 -10.86 7.23
C THR A 307 15.91 -9.61 6.37
N VAL A 308 15.40 -9.73 5.13
CA VAL A 308 15.26 -8.59 4.21
C VAL A 308 13.83 -8.05 4.16
N ASP A 309 13.00 -8.37 5.15
CA ASP A 309 11.60 -7.91 5.24
C ASP A 309 11.53 -6.37 5.26
N PRO A 310 10.82 -5.74 4.29
CA PRO A 310 10.64 -4.29 4.26
C PRO A 310 9.89 -3.74 5.47
N ASN A 311 9.06 -4.55 6.12
CA ASN A 311 8.37 -4.16 7.34
C ASN A 311 9.30 -4.10 8.55
N GLY A 312 10.27 -5.00 8.63
CA GLY A 312 11.37 -4.97 9.58
C GLY A 312 10.99 -4.88 11.05
N ILE A 313 9.80 -5.40 11.43
CA ILE A 313 9.33 -5.35 12.82
C ILE A 313 9.98 -6.48 13.63
N PRO A 314 10.73 -6.16 14.69
CA PRO A 314 11.24 -7.19 15.58
C PRO A 314 10.11 -7.99 16.25
N PRO A 315 10.27 -9.31 16.41
CA PRO A 315 9.30 -10.12 17.14
C PRO A 315 9.04 -9.56 18.55
N GLY A 316 7.77 -9.48 18.93
CA GLY A 316 7.36 -8.95 20.23
C GLY A 316 7.41 -7.43 20.33
N SER A 317 7.49 -6.72 19.21
CA SER A 317 7.29 -5.26 19.19
C SER A 317 5.95 -4.90 19.82
N ALA A 318 5.92 -3.78 20.54
CA ALA A 318 4.75 -3.28 21.23
C ALA A 318 4.67 -1.76 21.09
N GLY A 319 3.49 -1.20 21.36
CA GLY A 319 3.32 0.25 21.46
C GLY A 319 3.96 0.81 22.73
N TYR A 320 4.23 2.09 22.68
CA TYR A 320 4.71 2.90 23.81
C TYR A 320 3.82 4.13 23.96
N ALA A 321 3.78 4.69 25.15
CA ALA A 321 3.05 5.93 25.43
C ALA A 321 3.71 6.71 26.57
N THR A 322 3.50 8.03 26.61
CA THR A 322 3.93 8.87 27.72
C THR A 322 2.87 8.89 28.81
N ARG A 323 3.32 8.95 30.06
CA ARG A 323 2.50 9.16 31.25
C ARG A 323 3.18 10.19 32.18
N SER A 324 2.44 10.68 33.17
CA SER A 324 3.02 11.55 34.22
C SER A 324 4.20 10.91 34.94
N GLU A 325 4.16 9.56 35.12
CA GLU A 325 5.17 8.77 35.83
C GLU A 325 6.31 8.30 34.91
N GLY A 326 6.34 8.69 33.63
CA GLY A 326 7.35 8.29 32.65
C GLY A 326 6.76 7.53 31.49
N VAL A 327 7.62 7.02 30.61
CA VAL A 327 7.23 6.27 29.42
C VAL A 327 6.91 4.83 29.77
N VAL A 328 5.85 4.31 29.19
CA VAL A 328 5.41 2.92 29.37
C VAL A 328 5.40 2.18 28.04
N ARG A 329 5.64 0.87 28.11
CA ARG A 329 5.41 -0.08 27.03
C ARG A 329 4.05 -0.74 27.22
N LEU A 330 3.26 -0.83 26.16
CA LEU A 330 1.98 -1.53 26.14
C LEU A 330 2.24 -3.05 26.08
N ILE A 331 1.62 -3.79 26.98
CA ILE A 331 1.68 -5.26 27.02
C ILE A 331 0.25 -5.81 27.02
N PRO A 332 -0.03 -7.06 26.64
CA PRO A 332 -1.38 -7.59 26.51
C PRO A 332 -2.28 -7.25 27.70
N ASP A 333 -1.80 -7.43 28.92
CA ASP A 333 -2.59 -7.28 30.15
C ASP A 333 -2.33 -5.94 30.88
N GLY A 334 -1.95 -4.87 30.16
CA GLY A 334 -1.74 -3.55 30.78
C GLY A 334 -0.53 -2.79 30.23
N VAL A 335 0.24 -2.20 31.14
CA VAL A 335 1.43 -1.41 30.79
C VAL A 335 2.60 -1.75 31.70
N ARG A 336 3.82 -1.54 31.21
CA ARG A 336 5.05 -1.68 31.99
C ARG A 336 5.94 -0.46 31.76
N PRO A 337 6.47 0.18 32.82
CA PRO A 337 7.49 1.22 32.65
C PRO A 337 8.66 0.72 31.79
N VAL A 338 9.15 1.55 30.89
CA VAL A 338 10.38 1.22 30.15
C VAL A 338 11.58 1.28 31.08
N PRO A 339 12.66 0.50 30.82
CA PRO A 339 13.86 0.59 31.65
C PRO A 339 14.57 1.94 31.49
N GLY A 340 15.34 2.32 32.52
CA GLY A 340 16.14 3.55 32.55
C GLY A 340 15.34 4.81 32.91
N SER A 341 15.98 5.97 32.74
CA SER A 341 15.43 7.27 33.14
C SER A 341 14.15 7.68 32.41
N ALA A 342 13.90 7.12 31.23
CA ALA A 342 12.68 7.40 30.49
C ALA A 342 11.44 6.83 31.20
N GLY A 343 11.54 5.65 31.81
CA GLY A 343 10.43 5.02 32.51
C GLY A 343 10.27 5.45 33.96
N SER A 344 11.29 6.08 34.57
CA SER A 344 11.26 6.50 35.97
C SER A 344 10.60 7.88 36.19
N GLY A 345 10.17 8.56 35.11
CA GLY A 345 9.57 9.90 35.21
C GLY A 345 10.52 11.02 35.65
N THR A 346 11.84 10.76 35.71
CA THR A 346 12.83 11.78 36.08
C THR A 346 12.82 12.99 35.15
N LYS A 347 12.40 12.78 33.89
CA LYS A 347 12.15 13.82 32.89
C LYS A 347 10.78 13.54 32.24
N ALA A 348 9.89 14.50 32.34
CA ALA A 348 8.60 14.43 31.65
C ALA A 348 8.82 14.67 30.15
N LEU A 349 8.40 13.72 29.32
CA LEU A 349 8.43 13.82 27.87
C LEU A 349 6.98 13.97 27.37
N VAL A 350 6.76 14.95 26.49
CA VAL A 350 5.44 15.23 25.89
C VAL A 350 5.26 14.55 24.54
N ASP A 351 6.37 14.25 23.86
CA ASP A 351 6.39 13.47 22.63
C ASP A 351 7.56 12.48 22.65
N ILE A 352 7.39 11.31 22.03
CA ILE A 352 8.37 10.23 22.04
C ILE A 352 8.47 9.50 20.70
N ALA A 353 9.66 9.01 20.42
CA ALA A 353 9.94 8.04 19.37
C ALA A 353 10.82 6.91 19.91
N VAL A 354 10.67 5.71 19.35
CA VAL A 354 11.46 4.53 19.69
C VAL A 354 12.14 4.00 18.44
N SER A 355 13.45 3.69 18.54
CA SER A 355 14.20 3.16 17.39
C SER A 355 13.66 1.82 16.91
N LEU A 356 13.87 1.49 15.64
CA LEU A 356 13.36 0.27 14.99
C LEU A 356 13.77 -1.00 15.74
N ASP A 357 14.96 -1.04 16.31
CA ASP A 357 15.48 -2.16 17.11
C ASP A 357 14.94 -2.18 18.57
N SER A 358 14.10 -1.19 18.93
CA SER A 358 13.56 -1.03 20.29
C SER A 358 14.62 -0.86 21.38
N GLN A 359 15.83 -0.39 21.04
CA GLN A 359 16.93 -0.23 22.01
C GLN A 359 17.12 1.22 22.47
N THR A 360 16.58 2.18 21.71
CA THR A 360 16.78 3.61 21.95
C THR A 360 15.44 4.33 21.97
N ILE A 361 15.31 5.29 22.87
CA ILE A 361 14.18 6.23 22.92
C ILE A 361 14.69 7.66 22.71
N ALA A 362 13.91 8.46 22.02
CA ALA A 362 14.03 9.89 22.00
C ALA A 362 12.72 10.53 22.47
N GLY A 363 12.78 11.74 22.96
CA GLY A 363 11.57 12.47 23.35
C GLY A 363 11.82 13.97 23.43
N ILE A 364 10.72 14.71 23.35
CA ILE A 364 10.68 16.16 23.50
C ILE A 364 10.06 16.46 24.86
N ASP A 365 10.64 17.37 25.62
CA ASP A 365 10.04 17.88 26.86
C ASP A 365 9.13 19.09 26.60
N ALA A 366 8.47 19.59 27.66
CA ALA A 366 7.54 20.71 27.55
C ALA A 366 8.21 22.03 27.10
N GLU A 367 9.52 22.16 27.29
CA GLU A 367 10.32 23.29 26.85
C GLU A 367 10.82 23.14 25.40
N GLY A 368 10.58 21.98 24.77
CA GLY A 368 11.00 21.68 23.40
C GLY A 368 12.46 21.22 23.28
N ALA A 369 13.11 20.85 24.38
CA ALA A 369 14.41 20.22 24.32
C ALA A 369 14.29 18.75 23.90
N VAL A 370 15.24 18.27 23.09
CA VAL A 370 15.26 16.88 22.63
C VAL A 370 16.21 16.07 23.50
N TRP A 371 15.67 14.96 24.00
CA TRP A 371 16.35 14.00 24.86
C TRP A 371 16.49 12.65 24.16
N ARG A 372 17.58 11.93 24.45
CA ARG A 372 17.83 10.59 23.95
C ARG A 372 18.37 9.70 25.05
N GLY A 373 17.97 8.44 25.08
CA GLY A 373 18.48 7.45 26.04
C GLY A 373 18.35 6.03 25.50
N ARG A 374 19.07 5.10 26.12
CA ARG A 374 18.89 3.68 25.85
C ARG A 374 17.77 3.11 26.72
N LEU A 375 17.00 2.18 26.16
CA LEU A 375 16.00 1.39 26.89
C LEU A 375 16.68 0.25 27.65
N LEU A 376 17.52 0.62 28.62
CA LEU A 376 18.32 -0.26 29.44
C LEU A 376 18.27 0.22 30.91
N GLU A 377 18.26 -0.73 31.84
CA GLU A 377 18.26 -0.43 33.27
C GLU A 377 19.39 0.52 33.66
N GLY A 378 19.06 1.56 34.43
CA GLY A 378 20.00 2.59 34.86
C GLY A 378 20.49 3.55 33.78
N ALA A 379 20.09 3.39 32.52
CA ALA A 379 20.54 4.30 31.46
C ALA A 379 19.92 5.70 31.62
N PRO A 380 20.72 6.77 31.51
CA PRO A 380 20.21 8.13 31.60
C PRO A 380 19.55 8.59 30.30
N LEU A 381 18.65 9.58 30.40
CA LEU A 381 18.28 10.45 29.31
C LEU A 381 19.32 11.59 29.20
N ILE A 382 19.86 11.79 28.03
CA ILE A 382 20.84 12.82 27.70
C ILE A 382 20.17 13.84 26.78
N ARG A 383 20.29 15.13 27.11
CA ARG A 383 19.83 16.20 26.23
C ARG A 383 20.76 16.31 25.04
N ILE A 384 20.21 16.16 23.85
CA ILE A 384 20.95 16.22 22.58
C ILE A 384 20.63 17.49 21.77
N ARG A 385 19.60 18.25 22.17
CA ARG A 385 19.26 19.54 21.58
C ARG A 385 18.64 20.46 22.63
N GLU A 386 19.01 21.74 22.55
CA GLU A 386 18.48 22.79 23.41
C GLU A 386 16.98 23.06 23.14
N PRO A 387 16.27 23.69 24.08
CA PRO A 387 14.87 24.05 23.93
C PRO A 387 14.55 24.81 22.65
N GLY A 388 13.38 24.51 22.06
CA GLY A 388 12.91 25.09 20.80
C GLY A 388 11.45 24.73 20.53
N SER A 389 11.06 24.74 19.28
CA SER A 389 9.71 24.32 18.86
C SER A 389 9.79 23.25 17.77
N PRO A 390 10.49 22.13 18.01
CA PRO A 390 10.63 21.09 17.01
C PRO A 390 9.28 20.38 16.78
N GLY A 391 9.03 19.96 15.54
CA GLY A 391 7.88 19.15 15.16
C GLY A 391 8.30 17.79 14.60
N GLY A 392 7.44 16.79 14.78
CA GLY A 392 7.55 15.51 14.12
C GLY A 392 8.80 14.69 14.48
N LEU A 393 8.92 14.28 15.74
CA LEU A 393 10.03 13.46 16.21
C LEU A 393 9.88 12.01 15.74
N VAL A 394 10.85 11.50 14.97
CA VAL A 394 10.83 10.10 14.50
C VAL A 394 12.25 9.57 14.32
N PHE A 395 12.45 8.26 14.54
CA PHE A 395 13.69 7.60 14.15
C PHE A 395 13.67 7.19 12.67
N ASP A 396 14.80 7.32 12.02
CA ASP A 396 15.03 6.67 10.74
C ASP A 396 15.66 5.28 10.92
N ARG A 397 15.80 4.54 9.81
CA ARG A 397 16.39 3.20 9.83
C ARG A 397 17.84 3.16 10.38
N SER A 398 18.60 4.24 10.25
CA SER A 398 19.96 4.35 10.77
C SER A 398 20.03 4.75 12.24
N SER A 399 18.90 4.81 12.93
CA SER A 399 18.75 5.29 14.30
C SER A 399 19.14 6.76 14.50
N SER A 400 19.15 7.55 13.45
CA SER A 400 19.16 9.01 13.54
C SER A 400 17.74 9.52 13.77
N ILE A 401 17.61 10.66 14.41
CA ILE A 401 16.32 11.26 14.71
C ILE A 401 16.04 12.35 13.68
N TRP A 402 14.91 12.24 12.98
CA TRP A 402 14.42 13.31 12.12
C TRP A 402 13.45 14.19 12.90
N LEU A 403 13.56 15.48 12.69
CA LEU A 403 12.59 16.46 13.20
C LEU A 403 12.55 17.69 12.28
N VAL A 404 11.43 18.36 12.27
CA VAL A 404 11.26 19.64 11.58
C VAL A 404 11.51 20.77 12.57
N ASP A 405 12.50 21.57 12.25
CA ASP A 405 12.83 22.79 13.01
C ASP A 405 12.25 24.01 12.31
N PRO A 406 11.57 24.93 12.99
CA PRO A 406 10.94 26.08 12.36
C PRO A 406 11.91 27.00 11.62
N ASP A 407 13.17 27.09 12.09
CA ASP A 407 14.17 28.00 11.55
C ASP A 407 15.06 27.38 10.49
N THR A 408 15.38 26.08 10.64
CA THR A 408 16.35 25.37 9.79
C THR A 408 15.71 24.32 8.87
N GLY A 409 14.42 24.05 9.01
CA GLY A 409 13.70 23.03 8.23
C GLY A 409 13.92 21.62 8.75
N LEU A 410 13.92 20.62 7.87
CA LEU A 410 14.12 19.23 8.26
C LEU A 410 15.59 18.96 8.58
N ILE A 411 15.83 18.38 9.74
CA ILE A 411 17.18 18.00 10.19
C ILE A 411 17.22 16.55 10.67
N SER A 412 18.40 15.97 10.57
CA SER A 412 18.77 14.67 11.16
C SER A 412 19.69 14.92 12.37
N LEU A 413 19.34 14.36 13.52
CA LEU A 413 20.17 14.39 14.72
C LEU A 413 20.83 13.04 14.91
N GLY A 414 22.16 13.04 14.93
CA GLY A 414 22.98 11.89 15.27
C GLY A 414 22.90 11.51 16.76
N PRO A 415 23.51 10.37 17.13
CA PRO A 415 23.52 9.90 18.52
C PRO A 415 24.19 10.86 19.52
N ASP A 416 25.13 11.65 19.05
CA ASP A 416 25.89 12.65 19.80
C ASP A 416 25.27 14.04 19.78
N GLY A 417 24.12 14.21 19.13
CA GLY A 417 23.43 15.49 18.93
C GLY A 417 23.95 16.30 17.74
N THR A 418 24.84 15.74 16.92
CA THR A 418 25.25 16.36 15.65
C THR A 418 24.03 16.57 14.76
N SER A 419 23.82 17.79 14.30
CA SER A 419 22.68 18.17 13.46
C SER A 419 23.13 18.31 12.02
N GLU A 420 22.47 17.58 11.12
CA GLU A 420 22.69 17.67 9.67
C GLU A 420 21.38 18.06 8.98
N PRO A 421 21.38 19.05 8.07
CA PRO A 421 20.20 19.40 7.32
C PRO A 421 19.84 18.29 6.31
N ILE A 422 18.54 18.05 6.16
CA ILE A 422 17.99 17.18 5.11
C ILE A 422 17.36 18.09 4.06
N ALA A 423 17.90 18.06 2.85
CA ALA A 423 17.33 18.82 1.74
C ALA A 423 15.97 18.24 1.33
N VAL A 424 14.95 19.10 1.20
CA VAL A 424 13.62 18.73 0.71
C VAL A 424 13.35 19.50 -0.57
N GLU A 425 13.38 18.80 -1.70
CA GLU A 425 13.26 19.37 -3.04
C GLU A 425 11.86 19.11 -3.63
N GLY A 426 11.42 19.98 -4.54
CA GLY A 426 10.19 19.78 -5.30
C GLY A 426 8.91 20.12 -4.53
N LEU A 427 8.99 20.66 -3.33
CA LEU A 427 7.80 21.18 -2.65
C LEU A 427 7.22 22.38 -3.41
N PRO A 428 5.88 22.50 -3.47
CA PRO A 428 5.25 23.68 -4.05
C PRO A 428 5.73 24.97 -3.38
N ALA A 429 5.88 26.04 -4.15
CA ALA A 429 6.16 27.36 -3.60
C ALA A 429 5.13 27.73 -2.52
N SER A 430 5.53 28.37 -1.44
CA SER A 430 4.70 28.68 -0.26
C SER A 430 4.25 27.47 0.59
N ALA A 431 4.71 26.27 0.28
CA ALA A 431 4.47 25.11 1.15
C ALA A 431 5.43 25.12 2.34
N VAL A 432 4.90 24.78 3.52
CA VAL A 432 5.67 24.63 4.76
C VAL A 432 5.64 23.17 5.17
N LEU A 433 6.79 22.55 5.33
CA LEU A 433 6.91 21.21 5.86
C LEU A 433 6.51 21.21 7.34
N VAL A 434 5.60 20.34 7.73
CA VAL A 434 5.12 20.18 9.12
C VAL A 434 5.75 18.94 9.75
N ALA A 435 5.80 17.83 9.00
CA ALA A 435 6.42 16.59 9.46
C ALA A 435 6.96 15.79 8.27
N ALA A 436 7.98 14.97 8.51
CA ALA A 436 8.54 14.02 7.55
C ALA A 436 8.78 12.69 8.25
N ILE A 437 8.03 11.67 7.88
CA ILE A 437 8.05 10.36 8.51
C ILE A 437 8.68 9.35 7.53
N PRO A 438 9.95 8.93 7.74
CA PRO A 438 10.62 7.97 6.86
C PRO A 438 9.96 6.60 6.93
N SER A 439 9.95 5.90 5.80
CA SER A 439 9.56 4.49 5.75
C SER A 439 10.59 3.62 6.46
N ARG A 440 10.16 2.44 6.94
CA ARG A 440 11.04 1.48 7.62
C ARG A 440 12.18 0.97 6.75
N ASP A 441 11.99 0.93 5.43
CA ASP A 441 13.03 0.61 4.45
C ASP A 441 14.04 1.75 4.24
N GLY A 442 13.70 2.99 4.66
CA GLY A 442 14.55 4.16 4.63
C GLY A 442 14.67 4.84 3.26
N THR A 443 13.82 4.46 2.28
CA THR A 443 13.91 4.97 0.89
C THR A 443 12.76 5.90 0.50
N ARG A 444 11.75 6.02 1.35
CA ARG A 444 10.58 6.89 1.14
C ARG A 444 10.27 7.66 2.41
N ALA A 445 9.56 8.77 2.29
CA ALA A 445 9.04 9.52 3.42
C ALA A 445 7.62 10.01 3.14
N ALA A 446 6.73 9.89 4.14
CA ALA A 446 5.45 10.56 4.15
C ALA A 446 5.66 11.99 4.68
N LEU A 447 5.20 12.98 3.94
CA LEU A 447 5.38 14.39 4.26
C LEU A 447 4.02 15.01 4.56
N ILE A 448 3.89 15.66 5.71
CA ILE A 448 2.78 16.56 6.00
C ILE A 448 3.22 17.97 5.61
N VAL A 449 2.51 18.55 4.66
CA VAL A 449 2.85 19.86 4.10
C VAL A 449 1.67 20.80 4.24
N ARG A 450 1.88 21.98 4.84
CA ARG A 450 0.86 23.01 4.98
C ARG A 450 0.95 24.02 3.84
N ARG A 451 -0.17 24.32 3.22
CA ARG A 451 -0.32 25.34 2.19
C ARG A 451 -1.57 26.19 2.47
N GLY A 452 -1.35 27.40 2.95
CA GLY A 452 -2.44 28.22 3.46
C GLY A 452 -3.16 27.55 4.64
N PRO A 453 -4.50 27.42 4.63
CA PRO A 453 -5.25 26.80 5.71
C PRO A 453 -5.32 25.25 5.62
N ARG A 454 -4.80 24.65 4.55
CA ARG A 454 -4.90 23.20 4.31
C ARG A 454 -3.56 22.51 4.58
N THR A 455 -3.65 21.29 5.09
CA THR A 455 -2.51 20.37 5.12
C THR A 455 -2.73 19.25 4.11
N GLN A 456 -1.64 18.82 3.47
CA GLN A 456 -1.64 17.81 2.42
C GLN A 456 -0.64 16.73 2.77
N LEU A 457 -0.97 15.51 2.37
CA LEU A 457 -0.08 14.36 2.47
C LEU A 457 0.61 14.12 1.13
N LEU A 458 1.93 14.08 1.17
CA LEU A 458 2.76 13.73 0.02
C LEU A 458 3.62 12.52 0.35
N LEU A 459 3.93 11.71 -0.63
CA LEU A 459 4.95 10.68 -0.56
C LEU A 459 6.16 11.16 -1.36
N ALA A 460 7.34 11.13 -0.77
CA ALA A 460 8.57 11.49 -1.46
C ALA A 460 9.61 10.37 -1.36
N ARG A 461 10.54 10.32 -2.31
CA ARG A 461 11.68 9.41 -2.24
C ARG A 461 12.79 10.00 -1.38
N VAL A 462 13.51 9.14 -0.68
CA VAL A 462 14.66 9.49 0.15
C VAL A 462 15.91 8.95 -0.51
N VAL A 463 16.71 9.83 -1.04
CA VAL A 463 17.99 9.50 -1.68
C VAL A 463 19.11 9.68 -0.67
N ARG A 464 19.89 8.62 -0.44
CA ARG A 464 21.06 8.65 0.44
C ARG A 464 22.32 8.55 -0.40
N THR A 465 23.14 9.59 -0.37
CA THR A 465 24.44 9.56 -1.02
C THR A 465 25.44 8.82 -0.12
N LEU A 466 26.08 7.78 -0.65
CA LEU A 466 27.09 6.99 0.03
C LEU A 466 28.49 7.54 -0.31
N GLY A 467 29.35 7.70 0.70
CA GLY A 467 30.75 8.13 0.51
C GLY A 467 31.05 9.55 0.99
N GLY A 468 32.12 10.18 0.52
CA GLY A 468 32.72 11.41 1.05
C GLY A 468 31.94 12.73 0.88
N GLY A 469 30.66 12.68 0.80
CA GLY A 469 29.67 13.76 0.79
C GLY A 469 28.34 13.19 1.20
N ALA A 470 28.35 12.27 2.17
CA ALA A 470 27.16 11.61 2.67
C ALA A 470 26.09 12.62 3.03
N GLY A 471 24.92 12.51 2.43
CA GLY A 471 23.79 13.40 2.65
C GLY A 471 22.47 12.70 2.37
N ILE A 472 21.40 13.27 2.92
CA ILE A 472 20.04 12.81 2.68
C ILE A 472 19.30 13.90 1.91
N THR A 473 18.69 13.51 0.81
CA THR A 473 17.82 14.38 0.01
C THR A 473 16.45 13.74 -0.12
N ILE A 474 15.40 14.46 0.20
CA ILE A 474 14.01 14.09 -0.08
C ILE A 474 13.60 14.80 -1.36
N SER A 475 13.10 14.07 -2.34
CA SER A 475 12.79 14.63 -3.66
C SER A 475 11.56 13.98 -4.30
N GLU A 476 11.09 14.58 -5.40
CA GLU A 476 9.95 14.12 -6.18
C GLU A 476 8.69 13.79 -5.34
N PRO A 477 8.20 14.77 -4.56
CA PRO A 477 6.99 14.56 -3.78
C PRO A 477 5.77 14.39 -4.71
N ILE A 478 5.03 13.30 -4.49
CA ILE A 478 3.80 12.97 -5.21
C ILE A 478 2.62 12.94 -4.26
N ARG A 479 1.42 13.20 -4.77
CA ARG A 479 0.19 13.03 -3.99
C ARG A 479 -0.13 11.55 -3.84
N VAL A 480 -0.67 11.19 -2.68
CA VAL A 480 -1.12 9.83 -2.39
C VAL A 480 -2.60 9.74 -2.02
N GLU A 481 -3.21 10.87 -1.74
CA GLU A 481 -4.66 10.98 -1.49
C GLU A 481 -5.14 12.40 -1.89
N SER A 482 -6.25 12.48 -2.59
CA SER A 482 -6.78 13.75 -3.13
C SER A 482 -7.95 14.33 -2.33
N ARG A 483 -8.63 13.52 -1.49
CA ARG A 483 -9.85 13.91 -0.77
C ARG A 483 -9.57 14.60 0.56
N LEU A 484 -8.42 14.33 1.19
CA LEU A 484 -8.08 14.91 2.48
C LEU A 484 -7.80 16.42 2.36
N VAL A 485 -8.47 17.21 3.19
CA VAL A 485 -8.29 18.67 3.30
C VAL A 485 -7.47 19.06 4.51
N GLU A 486 -7.40 18.17 5.50
CA GLU A 486 -6.59 18.31 6.70
C GLU A 486 -5.89 16.99 7.02
N VAL A 487 -4.61 17.06 7.31
CA VAL A 487 -3.78 15.95 7.79
C VAL A 487 -3.09 16.41 9.07
N VAL A 488 -3.34 15.71 10.16
CA VAL A 488 -2.79 16.02 11.49
C VAL A 488 -1.59 15.14 11.78
N ASP A 489 -1.69 13.83 11.50
CA ASP A 489 -0.65 12.87 11.80
C ASP A 489 -0.65 11.71 10.80
N VAL A 490 0.50 11.05 10.62
CA VAL A 490 0.67 9.92 9.70
C VAL A 490 1.68 8.92 10.25
N ALA A 491 1.38 7.63 10.09
CA ALA A 491 2.27 6.54 10.47
C ALA A 491 2.24 5.40 9.43
N TRP A 492 3.36 4.71 9.26
CA TRP A 492 3.47 3.56 8.36
C TRP A 492 2.79 2.33 8.97
N SER A 493 1.65 1.91 8.40
CA SER A 493 0.93 0.69 8.79
C SER A 493 1.39 -0.55 8.02
N GLY A 494 2.20 -0.37 6.99
CA GLY A 494 2.78 -1.44 6.18
C GLY A 494 3.84 -0.93 5.23
N ALA A 495 4.48 -1.83 4.49
CA ALA A 495 5.49 -1.45 3.51
C ALA A 495 4.93 -0.59 2.36
N ASN A 496 3.65 -0.75 2.02
CA ASN A 496 2.92 0.03 1.01
C ASN A 496 1.63 0.65 1.55
N SER A 497 1.47 0.78 2.85
CA SER A 497 0.29 1.39 3.46
C SER A 497 0.66 2.34 4.58
N ILE A 498 -0.13 3.38 4.72
CA ILE A 498 -0.02 4.36 5.80
C ILE A 498 -1.38 4.58 6.45
N SER A 499 -1.37 4.79 7.75
CA SER A 499 -2.51 5.29 8.50
C SER A 499 -2.38 6.79 8.67
N VAL A 500 -3.46 7.53 8.47
CA VAL A 500 -3.48 9.00 8.47
C VAL A 500 -4.60 9.46 9.39
N LEU A 501 -4.29 10.33 10.32
CA LEU A 501 -5.28 11.09 11.07
C LEU A 501 -5.55 12.39 10.32
N GLY A 502 -6.77 12.54 9.81
CA GLY A 502 -7.12 13.69 8.96
C GLY A 502 -8.62 13.83 8.75
N SER A 503 -9.02 14.74 7.87
CA SER A 503 -10.42 14.95 7.49
C SER A 503 -10.61 15.23 6.00
N GLU A 504 -11.73 14.78 5.45
CA GLU A 504 -12.16 15.08 4.07
C GLU A 504 -12.97 16.39 3.98
N SER A 505 -13.42 16.91 5.11
CA SER A 505 -14.17 18.16 5.22
C SER A 505 -13.92 18.81 6.57
N ALA A 506 -14.19 20.10 6.69
CA ALA A 506 -14.03 20.79 7.96
C ALA A 506 -14.86 20.14 9.06
N GLY A 507 -14.23 19.69 10.15
CA GLY A 507 -14.88 19.43 11.41
C GLY A 507 -14.76 18.05 12.06
N SER A 508 -14.42 16.97 11.38
CA SER A 508 -14.23 15.68 12.08
C SER A 508 -13.01 14.92 11.58
N LEU A 509 -12.03 14.82 12.44
CA LEU A 509 -10.86 13.97 12.19
C LEU A 509 -11.26 12.50 12.24
N GLN A 510 -10.69 11.72 11.35
CA GLN A 510 -10.83 10.27 11.28
C GLN A 510 -9.49 9.62 10.94
N VAL A 511 -9.34 8.34 11.25
CA VAL A 511 -8.23 7.55 10.76
C VAL A 511 -8.58 6.97 9.40
N PHE A 512 -7.72 7.24 8.44
CA PHE A 512 -7.77 6.67 7.09
C PHE A 512 -6.59 5.70 6.93
N GLU A 513 -6.86 4.54 6.37
CA GLU A 513 -5.82 3.63 5.90
C GLU A 513 -5.69 3.77 4.39
N ILE A 514 -4.53 4.20 3.93
CA ILE A 514 -4.26 4.52 2.52
C ILE A 514 -3.34 3.45 1.92
N ASP A 515 -3.78 2.85 0.82
CA ASP A 515 -2.94 2.02 -0.05
C ASP A 515 -2.15 2.93 -0.99
N LEU A 516 -0.84 2.98 -0.81
CA LEU A 516 0.07 3.83 -1.60
C LEU A 516 0.22 3.37 -3.06
N ALA A 517 -0.19 2.15 -3.38
CA ALA A 517 -0.14 1.62 -4.74
C ALA A 517 -1.29 2.12 -5.61
N ARG A 518 -2.44 2.44 -4.99
CA ARG A 518 -3.69 2.81 -5.66
C ARG A 518 -4.17 4.22 -5.33
N GLY A 519 -3.64 4.82 -4.25
CA GLY A 519 -4.19 6.05 -3.69
C GLY A 519 -5.61 5.88 -3.12
N THR A 520 -6.06 4.65 -2.88
CA THR A 520 -7.36 4.37 -2.27
C THR A 520 -7.27 4.42 -0.76
N SER A 521 -8.31 4.94 -0.11
CA SER A 521 -8.38 5.01 1.34
C SER A 521 -9.62 4.35 1.91
N VAL A 522 -9.47 3.78 3.11
CA VAL A 522 -10.54 3.18 3.89
C VAL A 522 -10.63 3.91 5.24
N THR A 523 -11.81 4.40 5.57
CA THR A 523 -12.06 5.08 6.85
C THR A 523 -12.21 4.06 7.98
N ARG A 524 -11.51 4.30 9.10
CA ARG A 524 -11.52 3.43 10.28
C ARG A 524 -12.23 4.05 11.49
N GLY A 525 -12.77 5.28 11.34
CA GLY A 525 -13.28 6.05 12.46
C GLY A 525 -12.17 6.51 13.42
N THR A 526 -12.55 7.13 14.55
CA THR A 526 -11.64 7.54 15.63
C THR A 526 -12.37 7.52 16.97
N PRO A 527 -11.64 7.51 18.11
CA PRO A 527 -12.20 7.97 19.38
C PRO A 527 -12.52 9.47 19.30
N GLU A 528 -13.17 10.01 20.35
CA GLU A 528 -13.48 11.43 20.46
C GLU A 528 -12.20 12.28 20.63
N ALA A 529 -12.16 13.44 19.98
CA ALA A 529 -11.06 14.40 20.04
C ALA A 529 -9.65 13.81 19.85
N PRO A 530 -9.36 13.09 18.73
CA PRO A 530 -8.07 12.50 18.48
C PRO A 530 -7.01 13.58 18.21
N VAL A 531 -5.77 13.37 18.68
CA VAL A 531 -4.66 14.35 18.53
C VAL A 531 -3.40 13.75 17.93
N SER A 532 -3.19 12.45 18.03
CA SER A 532 -2.01 11.75 17.49
C SER A 532 -2.33 10.32 17.09
N LEU A 533 -1.50 9.76 16.20
CA LEU A 533 -1.68 8.43 15.61
C LEU A 533 -0.36 7.67 15.62
N ALA A 534 -0.41 6.40 15.98
CA ALA A 534 0.69 5.47 15.74
C ALA A 534 0.19 4.22 15.02
N ALA A 535 0.97 3.74 14.08
CA ALA A 535 0.72 2.50 13.35
C ALA A 535 2.03 1.73 13.12
N ALA A 536 1.91 0.43 12.97
CA ALA A 536 3.01 -0.42 12.57
C ALA A 536 2.47 -1.67 11.84
N PRO A 537 3.23 -2.29 10.93
CA PRO A 537 2.79 -3.45 10.18
C PRO A 537 2.36 -4.61 11.09
N GLY A 538 1.13 -5.10 10.88
CA GLY A 538 0.60 -6.22 11.65
C GLY A 538 0.23 -5.92 13.10
N LEU A 539 0.29 -4.66 13.54
CA LEU A 539 -0.10 -4.21 14.87
C LEU A 539 -1.34 -3.31 14.80
N PRO A 540 -2.17 -3.23 15.86
CA PRO A 540 -3.30 -2.33 15.93
C PRO A 540 -2.89 -0.86 15.81
N ASN A 541 -3.71 -0.01 15.23
CA ASN A 541 -3.49 1.43 15.31
C ASN A 541 -3.72 1.93 16.74
N LEU A 542 -2.91 2.89 17.18
CA LEU A 542 -3.08 3.60 18.44
C LEU A 542 -3.42 5.06 18.17
N VAL A 543 -4.36 5.60 18.89
CA VAL A 543 -4.75 7.02 18.83
C VAL A 543 -4.66 7.63 20.23
N GLY A 544 -3.87 8.70 20.35
CA GLY A 544 -3.90 9.56 21.52
C GLY A 544 -5.02 10.60 21.39
N ALA A 545 -5.79 10.80 22.42
CA ALA A 545 -6.91 11.74 22.45
C ALA A 545 -6.71 12.86 23.47
N ALA A 546 -7.43 13.97 23.32
CA ALA A 546 -7.30 15.16 24.15
C ALA A 546 -7.76 14.94 25.61
N ASP A 547 -8.49 13.87 25.87
CA ASP A 547 -8.92 13.45 27.23
C ASP A 547 -7.76 12.80 28.04
N GLY A 548 -6.58 12.66 27.43
CA GLY A 548 -5.41 12.03 28.04
C GLY A 548 -5.49 10.51 28.07
N LEU A 549 -6.22 9.91 27.12
CA LEU A 549 -6.29 8.48 26.91
C LEU A 549 -5.64 8.09 25.58
N VAL A 550 -5.08 6.90 25.56
CA VAL A 550 -4.64 6.21 24.33
C VAL A 550 -5.61 5.08 24.06
N TYR A 551 -6.13 5.07 22.85
CA TYR A 551 -7.06 4.06 22.33
C TYR A 551 -6.35 3.14 21.36
N GLU A 552 -6.79 1.89 21.31
CA GLU A 552 -6.30 0.85 20.41
C GLU A 552 -7.43 0.40 19.48
N SER A 553 -7.14 0.19 18.19
CA SER A 553 -8.13 -0.34 17.25
C SER A 553 -8.34 -1.83 17.46
N GLU A 554 -9.58 -2.25 17.65
CA GLU A 554 -9.97 -3.66 17.85
C GLU A 554 -11.27 -3.96 17.10
N GLY A 555 -11.25 -4.88 16.13
CA GLY A 555 -12.44 -5.35 15.42
C GLY A 555 -13.31 -4.27 14.77
N GLY A 556 -12.70 -3.15 14.36
CA GLY A 556 -13.41 -2.00 13.77
C GLY A 556 -13.92 -0.97 14.80
N SER A 557 -13.61 -1.15 16.07
CA SER A 557 -13.90 -0.23 17.17
C SER A 557 -12.61 0.31 17.79
N TRP A 558 -12.74 1.32 18.66
CA TRP A 558 -11.65 1.87 19.45
C TRP A 558 -11.87 1.57 20.92
N VAL A 559 -10.88 0.96 21.56
CA VAL A 559 -10.94 0.54 22.97
C VAL A 559 -9.90 1.31 23.76
N GLU A 560 -10.28 1.81 24.95
CA GLU A 560 -9.36 2.45 25.87
C GLU A 560 -8.24 1.48 26.26
N ARG A 561 -6.99 1.89 26.07
CA ARG A 561 -5.81 1.08 26.31
C ARG A 561 -5.05 1.50 27.55
N VAL A 562 -4.80 2.79 27.67
CA VAL A 562 -4.05 3.37 28.79
C VAL A 562 -4.32 4.85 28.94
N ARG A 563 -4.30 5.35 30.18
CA ARG A 563 -4.20 6.79 30.45
C ARG A 563 -2.78 7.24 30.14
N GLY A 564 -2.65 8.15 29.17
CA GLY A 564 -1.36 8.61 28.65
C GLY A 564 -1.55 9.42 27.37
N SER A 565 -0.46 9.78 26.71
CA SER A 565 -0.45 10.53 25.46
C SER A 565 0.70 10.08 24.56
N SER A 566 0.79 10.68 23.35
CA SER A 566 1.86 10.45 22.37
C SER A 566 2.19 8.96 22.17
N PRO A 567 1.21 8.13 21.73
CA PRO A 567 1.48 6.74 21.39
C PRO A 567 2.49 6.65 20.25
N THR A 568 3.37 5.65 20.30
CA THR A 568 4.32 5.37 19.21
C THR A 568 4.61 3.88 19.12
N TYR A 569 5.03 3.44 17.93
CA TYR A 569 5.63 2.14 17.69
C TYR A 569 7.10 2.31 17.31
N PRO A 570 7.95 1.28 17.47
CA PRO A 570 9.33 1.32 17.02
C PRO A 570 9.47 1.60 15.52
N GLY A 571 10.31 2.56 15.09
CA GLY A 571 10.67 2.86 13.71
C GLY A 571 9.95 3.98 13.02
#